data_c89c077498e5af596872bc86e59dc0c2
#
_entry.id   c89c077498e5af596872bc86e59dc0c2
#
_cell.length_a   1.000
_cell.length_b   1.000
_cell.length_c   1.000
_cell.angle_alpha   90.00
_cell.angle_beta   90.00
_cell.angle_gamma   90.00
#
_symmetry.space_group_name_H-M   'P 1'
#
loop_
_entity.id
_entity.type
_entity.pdbx_description
1 polymer ?
#
loop_
_entity_poly.entity_id
_entity_poly.type
_entity_poly.pdbx_seq_one_letter_code
_entity_poly.pdbx_strand_id
1 'polypeptide(L)'
;YKRQVLHRLKNNEFDKILYVVDNRQTLHFKQLFDSINYFSFSNKNFEHISFGTVNDENGNPLKTRDGGTKQLNELFLETYNYIKKMNDSLDEENLEILANTVITYSDLLTNRKTDYKFDLKKFTNVNGKTGIYIQYALVRAKKLFLDSKVVKKDLKLNSLLLDNEDIDFLKCLIKFEIHFNQALTNS
;
A
#
# COMPACT_ATOMS: atom_id res chain seq x y z
N TYR A 1 12.82 24.83 -5.69
CA TYR A 1 11.38 24.55 -5.58
C TYR A 1 10.50 25.78 -5.91
N LYS A 2 10.75 26.99 -5.36
CA LYS A 2 9.93 28.20 -5.66
C LYS A 2 9.80 28.46 -7.17
N ARG A 3 10.91 28.41 -7.93
CA ARG A 3 10.92 28.57 -9.40
C ARG A 3 10.11 27.47 -10.11
N GLN A 4 10.18 26.23 -9.61
CA GLN A 4 9.41 25.11 -10.17
C GLN A 4 7.90 25.28 -9.95
N VAL A 5 7.47 25.78 -8.79
CA VAL A 5 6.07 26.10 -8.51
C VAL A 5 5.54 27.11 -9.51
N LEU A 6 6.25 28.24 -9.67
CA LEU A 6 5.86 29.28 -10.63
C LEU A 6 5.79 28.76 -12.08
N HIS A 7 6.73 27.88 -12.45
CA HIS A 7 6.72 27.25 -13.77
C HIS A 7 5.49 26.35 -13.97
N ARG A 8 5.16 25.52 -12.97
CA ARG A 8 3.98 24.65 -13.01
C ARG A 8 2.68 25.44 -13.07
N LEU A 9 2.57 26.51 -12.28
CA LEU A 9 1.41 27.40 -12.27
C LEU A 9 1.15 28.10 -13.63
N LYS A 10 2.22 28.37 -14.39
CA LYS A 10 2.11 29.02 -15.70
C LYS A 10 1.72 28.06 -16.83
N ASN A 11 2.10 26.81 -16.73
CA ASN A 11 2.08 25.89 -17.86
C ASN A 11 1.02 24.78 -17.74
N ASN A 12 0.32 24.70 -16.61
CA ASN A 12 -0.64 23.62 -16.39
C ASN A 12 -1.90 24.15 -15.67
N GLU A 13 -3.04 23.64 -16.09
CA GLU A 13 -4.29 23.78 -15.35
C GLU A 13 -4.45 22.62 -14.38
N PHE A 14 -4.63 22.90 -13.10
CA PHE A 14 -4.85 21.91 -12.04
C PHE A 14 -5.58 22.57 -10.87
N ASP A 15 -6.27 21.78 -10.07
CA ASP A 15 -6.95 22.24 -8.85
C ASP A 15 -6.03 22.09 -7.62
N LYS A 16 -5.17 21.08 -7.63
CA LYS A 16 -4.30 20.74 -6.50
C LYS A 16 -2.95 20.21 -6.97
N ILE A 17 -1.87 20.57 -6.29
CA ILE A 17 -0.53 19.98 -6.48
C ILE A 17 -0.16 19.17 -5.24
N LEU A 18 0.15 17.89 -5.44
CA LEU A 18 0.63 17.00 -4.41
C LEU A 18 2.16 16.85 -4.51
N TYR A 19 2.84 17.07 -3.39
CA TYR A 19 4.28 16.82 -3.25
C TYR A 19 4.48 15.55 -2.43
N VAL A 20 4.72 14.43 -3.12
CA VAL A 20 4.98 13.13 -2.49
C VAL A 20 6.47 13.06 -2.15
N VAL A 21 6.81 13.37 -0.91
CA VAL A 21 8.21 13.51 -0.47
C VAL A 21 8.36 13.06 0.98
N ASP A 22 9.55 12.59 1.32
CA ASP A 22 9.95 12.12 2.65
C ASP A 22 9.62 13.13 3.78
N ASN A 23 9.23 12.61 4.94
CA ASN A 23 8.89 13.36 6.16
C ASN A 23 9.96 14.37 6.59
N ARG A 24 11.24 14.10 6.34
CA ARG A 24 12.36 14.97 6.69
C ARG A 24 12.29 16.34 6.00
N GLN A 25 11.51 16.45 4.91
CA GLN A 25 11.33 17.71 4.19
C GLN A 25 10.06 18.49 4.59
N THR A 26 9.35 18.07 5.63
CA THR A 26 8.09 18.69 6.06
C THR A 26 8.23 20.20 6.32
N LEU A 27 9.26 20.62 7.05
CA LEU A 27 9.49 22.04 7.31
C LEU A 27 9.74 22.84 6.02
N HIS A 28 10.49 22.27 5.08
CA HIS A 28 10.76 22.90 3.79
C HIS A 28 9.48 23.15 3.00
N PHE A 29 8.59 22.14 2.91
CA PHE A 29 7.31 22.29 2.19
C PHE A 29 6.36 23.24 2.90
N LYS A 30 6.32 23.22 4.24
CA LYS A 30 5.56 24.23 5.00
C LYS A 30 6.02 25.65 4.65
N GLN A 31 7.32 25.92 4.70
CA GLN A 31 7.87 27.25 4.35
C GLN A 31 7.59 27.62 2.89
N LEU A 32 7.62 26.65 1.97
CA LEU A 32 7.29 26.86 0.57
C LEU A 32 5.83 27.29 0.41
N PHE A 33 4.91 26.59 1.04
CA PHE A 33 3.47 26.88 0.95
C PHE A 33 3.11 28.20 1.64
N ASP A 34 3.69 28.46 2.81
CA ASP A 34 3.55 29.75 3.50
C ASP A 34 4.05 30.91 2.62
N SER A 35 5.15 30.72 1.89
CA SER A 35 5.66 31.73 0.96
C SER A 35 4.72 31.96 -0.24
N ILE A 36 4.13 30.89 -0.78
CA ILE A 36 3.14 30.98 -1.91
C ILE A 36 1.94 31.81 -1.45
N ASN A 37 1.42 31.52 -0.27
CA ASN A 37 0.27 32.21 0.32
C ASN A 37 0.62 33.68 0.65
N TYR A 38 1.75 33.94 1.27
CA TYR A 38 2.18 35.30 1.65
C TYR A 38 2.32 36.24 0.44
N PHE A 39 2.90 35.74 -0.65
CA PHE A 39 3.06 36.52 -1.87
C PHE A 39 1.88 36.43 -2.82
N SER A 40 0.79 35.75 -2.44
CA SER A 40 -0.42 35.56 -3.26
C SER A 40 -0.11 35.05 -4.67
N PHE A 41 0.86 34.14 -4.81
CA PHE A 41 1.25 33.60 -6.11
C PHE A 41 0.20 32.69 -6.73
N SER A 42 -0.67 32.09 -5.92
CA SER A 42 -1.72 31.21 -6.38
C SER A 42 -2.79 31.03 -5.32
N ASN A 43 -4.03 30.80 -5.79
CA ASN A 43 -5.16 30.37 -4.98
C ASN A 43 -5.40 28.83 -5.03
N LYS A 44 -4.47 28.11 -5.67
CA LYS A 44 -4.54 26.66 -5.82
C LYS A 44 -4.09 25.94 -4.53
N ASN A 45 -4.56 24.72 -4.35
CA ASN A 45 -4.21 23.92 -3.19
C ASN A 45 -2.85 23.22 -3.37
N PHE A 46 -2.03 23.28 -2.34
CA PHE A 46 -0.73 22.60 -2.27
C PHE A 46 -0.73 21.69 -1.05
N GLU A 47 -0.30 20.45 -1.23
CA GLU A 47 -0.23 19.49 -0.14
C GLU A 47 1.07 18.70 -0.17
N HIS A 48 1.67 18.49 1.00
CA HIS A 48 2.81 17.60 1.20
C HIS A 48 2.30 16.23 1.66
N ILE A 49 2.33 15.26 0.76
CA ILE A 49 2.06 13.86 1.05
C ILE A 49 3.36 13.24 1.57
N SER A 50 3.56 13.39 2.86
CA SER A 50 4.79 12.89 3.48
C SER A 50 4.75 11.38 3.73
N PHE A 51 5.91 10.73 3.62
CA PHE A 51 6.09 9.31 3.92
C PHE A 51 7.34 9.07 4.76
N GLY A 52 7.35 7.95 5.49
CA GLY A 52 8.48 7.48 6.28
C GLY A 52 9.51 6.72 5.43
N THR A 53 10.61 6.35 6.05
CA THR A 53 11.71 5.62 5.41
C THR A 53 11.48 4.11 5.53
N VAL A 54 11.77 3.38 4.45
CA VAL A 54 11.85 1.93 4.46
C VAL A 54 13.26 1.53 4.89
N ASN A 55 13.36 0.79 5.98
CA ASN A 55 14.61 0.39 6.59
C ASN A 55 14.86 -1.12 6.42
N ASP A 56 16.12 -1.52 6.51
CA ASP A 56 16.54 -2.92 6.61
C ASP A 56 16.21 -3.52 8.00
N GLU A 57 16.52 -4.80 8.19
CA GLU A 57 16.33 -5.50 9.47
C GLU A 57 17.09 -4.84 10.64
N ASN A 58 18.19 -4.15 10.36
CA ASN A 58 19.03 -3.46 11.36
C ASN A 58 18.52 -2.05 11.68
N GLY A 59 17.49 -1.56 10.95
CA GLY A 59 16.93 -0.22 11.11
C GLY A 59 17.65 0.87 10.32
N ASN A 60 18.56 0.50 9.40
CA ASN A 60 19.17 1.46 8.48
C ASN A 60 18.33 1.60 7.21
N PRO A 61 18.33 2.77 6.56
CA PRO A 61 17.69 2.91 5.26
C PRO A 61 18.17 1.86 4.27
N LEU A 62 17.25 1.26 3.51
CA LEU A 62 17.60 0.25 2.51
C LEU A 62 18.67 0.78 1.55
N LYS A 63 19.81 0.07 1.52
CA LYS A 63 20.96 0.42 0.69
C LYS A 63 21.33 -0.75 -0.21
N THR A 64 21.92 -0.44 -1.37
CA THR A 64 22.59 -1.43 -2.21
C THR A 64 23.88 -1.90 -1.55
N ARG A 65 24.44 -3.03 -2.03
CA ARG A 65 25.76 -3.53 -1.57
C ARG A 65 26.87 -2.50 -1.77
N ASP A 66 26.76 -1.63 -2.75
CA ASP A 66 27.73 -0.57 -3.06
C ASP A 66 27.48 0.74 -2.27
N GLY A 67 26.57 0.72 -1.28
CA GLY A 67 26.28 1.88 -0.41
C GLY A 67 25.29 2.89 -0.96
N GLY A 68 24.74 2.68 -2.17
CA GLY A 68 23.65 3.48 -2.74
C GLY A 68 22.29 3.14 -2.12
N THR A 69 21.25 3.91 -2.47
CA THR A 69 19.86 3.58 -2.11
C THR A 69 19.37 2.41 -2.96
N LYS A 70 18.81 1.39 -2.32
CA LYS A 70 18.24 0.23 -3.03
C LYS A 70 17.05 0.68 -3.87
N GLN A 71 17.05 0.35 -5.15
CA GLN A 71 15.96 0.67 -6.04
C GLN A 71 14.78 -0.29 -5.83
N LEU A 72 13.56 0.19 -6.10
CA LEU A 72 12.35 -0.63 -5.99
C LEU A 72 12.42 -1.90 -6.85
N ASN A 73 12.99 -1.80 -8.06
CA ASN A 73 13.18 -2.96 -8.94
C ASN A 73 14.11 -4.01 -8.34
N GLU A 74 15.14 -3.61 -7.62
CA GLU A 74 16.05 -4.55 -6.94
C GLU A 74 15.33 -5.28 -5.78
N LEU A 75 14.50 -4.53 -5.03
CA LEU A 75 13.68 -5.10 -3.97
C LEU A 75 12.66 -6.10 -4.54
N PHE A 76 12.05 -5.76 -5.67
CA PHE A 76 11.12 -6.64 -6.38
C PHE A 76 11.82 -7.93 -6.84
N LEU A 77 12.97 -7.84 -7.51
CA LEU A 77 13.73 -9.00 -7.98
C LEU A 77 14.19 -9.89 -6.82
N GLU A 78 14.60 -9.30 -5.71
CA GLU A 78 14.99 -10.05 -4.52
C GLU A 78 13.78 -10.81 -3.94
N THR A 79 12.64 -10.15 -3.83
CA THR A 79 11.39 -10.75 -3.35
C THR A 79 10.93 -11.87 -4.28
N TYR A 80 10.94 -11.63 -5.60
CA TYR A 80 10.61 -12.61 -6.62
C TYR A 80 11.50 -13.86 -6.51
N ASN A 81 12.83 -13.66 -6.46
CA ASN A 81 13.78 -14.76 -6.36
C ASN A 81 13.65 -15.51 -5.04
N TYR A 82 13.31 -14.83 -3.96
CA TYR A 82 13.07 -15.46 -2.66
C TYR A 82 11.83 -16.36 -2.71
N ILE A 83 10.72 -15.88 -3.26
CA ILE A 83 9.48 -16.66 -3.42
C ILE A 83 9.72 -17.87 -4.35
N LYS A 84 10.42 -17.69 -5.46
CA LYS A 84 10.80 -18.76 -6.39
C LYS A 84 11.58 -19.87 -5.71
N LYS A 85 12.52 -19.52 -4.81
CA LYS A 85 13.27 -20.51 -4.02
C LYS A 85 12.41 -21.26 -3.01
N MET A 86 11.34 -20.63 -2.51
CA MET A 86 10.42 -21.31 -1.58
C MET A 86 9.48 -22.28 -2.30
N ASN A 87 9.13 -21.98 -3.55
CA ASN A 87 8.24 -22.82 -4.37
C ASN A 87 8.53 -22.62 -5.87
N ASP A 88 9.35 -23.52 -6.44
CA ASP A 88 9.76 -23.53 -7.85
C ASP A 88 8.68 -24.07 -8.78
N SER A 89 7.57 -24.58 -8.27
CA SER A 89 6.46 -25.05 -9.11
C SER A 89 5.52 -23.92 -9.57
N LEU A 90 5.73 -22.70 -9.08
CA LEU A 90 4.96 -21.54 -9.50
C LEU A 90 5.40 -21.07 -10.89
N ASP A 91 4.43 -20.73 -11.74
CA ASP A 91 4.70 -20.06 -13.01
C ASP A 91 5.16 -18.61 -12.81
N GLU A 92 5.71 -17.99 -13.84
CA GLU A 92 6.26 -16.65 -13.77
C GLU A 92 5.21 -15.60 -13.43
N GLU A 93 4.00 -15.72 -13.97
CA GLU A 93 2.90 -14.79 -13.71
C GLU A 93 2.49 -14.78 -12.23
N ASN A 94 2.32 -15.96 -11.63
CA ASN A 94 2.01 -16.07 -10.21
C ASN A 94 3.14 -15.60 -9.31
N LEU A 95 4.41 -15.81 -9.70
CA LEU A 95 5.57 -15.29 -8.98
C LEU A 95 5.60 -13.76 -8.97
N GLU A 96 5.31 -13.12 -10.10
CA GLU A 96 5.22 -11.66 -10.21
C GLU A 96 4.07 -11.10 -9.36
N ILE A 97 2.89 -11.72 -9.42
CA ILE A 97 1.73 -11.34 -8.61
C ILE A 97 2.06 -11.42 -7.13
N LEU A 98 2.69 -12.50 -6.68
CA LEU A 98 3.06 -12.68 -5.28
C LEU A 98 4.12 -11.69 -4.83
N ALA A 99 5.16 -11.44 -5.65
CA ALA A 99 6.20 -10.47 -5.34
C ALA A 99 5.62 -9.05 -5.20
N ASN A 100 4.78 -8.63 -6.14
CA ASN A 100 4.07 -7.36 -6.07
C ASN A 100 3.16 -7.28 -4.83
N THR A 101 2.45 -8.36 -4.53
CA THR A 101 1.56 -8.43 -3.36
C THR A 101 2.35 -8.25 -2.05
N VAL A 102 3.51 -8.90 -1.93
CA VAL A 102 4.36 -8.78 -0.73
C VAL A 102 4.81 -7.34 -0.52
N ILE A 103 5.33 -6.70 -1.56
CA ILE A 103 5.84 -5.32 -1.48
C ILE A 103 4.70 -4.35 -1.18
N THR A 104 3.62 -4.40 -1.97
CA THR A 104 2.50 -3.49 -1.82
C THR A 104 1.83 -3.63 -0.45
N TYR A 105 1.60 -4.86 0.00
CA TYR A 105 0.97 -5.09 1.29
C TYR A 105 1.85 -4.66 2.47
N SER A 106 3.16 -4.91 2.41
CA SER A 106 4.09 -4.49 3.46
C SER A 106 4.15 -2.97 3.61
N ASP A 107 4.07 -2.24 2.50
CA ASP A 107 4.06 -0.79 2.49
C ASP A 107 2.74 -0.22 3.02
N LEU A 108 1.61 -0.79 2.61
CA LEU A 108 0.27 -0.34 3.03
C LEU A 108 -0.13 -0.79 4.44
N LEU A 109 0.54 -1.78 5.03
CA LEU A 109 0.23 -2.28 6.37
C LEU A 109 0.55 -1.26 7.47
N THR A 110 1.53 -0.42 7.24
CA THR A 110 2.01 0.58 8.19
C THR A 110 1.46 1.96 7.84
N ASN A 111 1.28 2.82 8.85
CA ASN A 111 0.94 4.21 8.56
C ASN A 111 2.01 4.82 7.68
N ARG A 112 1.61 5.42 6.57
CA ARG A 112 2.46 6.05 5.57
C ARG A 112 3.58 6.93 6.16
N LYS A 113 3.31 7.66 7.24
CA LYS A 113 4.26 8.59 7.87
C LYS A 113 5.27 7.91 8.80
N THR A 114 5.11 6.62 9.06
CA THR A 114 5.96 5.88 10.00
C THR A 114 7.05 5.14 9.26
N ASP A 115 8.28 5.23 9.76
CA ASP A 115 9.39 4.39 9.28
C ASP A 115 9.09 2.93 9.59
N TYR A 116 9.34 2.04 8.65
CA TYR A 116 9.16 0.61 8.89
C TYR A 116 10.34 -0.21 8.40
N LYS A 117 10.47 -1.42 8.97
CA LYS A 117 11.50 -2.38 8.58
C LYS A 117 10.92 -3.37 7.57
N PHE A 118 11.54 -3.46 6.41
CA PHE A 118 11.20 -4.46 5.42
C PHE A 118 11.93 -5.77 5.76
N ASP A 119 11.17 -6.75 6.22
CA ASP A 119 11.63 -8.09 6.53
C ASP A 119 11.01 -9.08 5.55
N LEU A 120 11.83 -9.57 4.63
CA LEU A 120 11.41 -10.45 3.56
C LEU A 120 10.82 -11.77 4.08
N LYS A 121 11.44 -12.37 5.12
CA LYS A 121 10.96 -13.62 5.73
C LYS A 121 9.60 -13.43 6.39
N LYS A 122 9.41 -12.31 7.08
CA LYS A 122 8.14 -11.96 7.74
C LYS A 122 7.04 -11.73 6.72
N PHE A 123 7.29 -10.93 5.68
CA PHE A 123 6.25 -10.55 4.71
C PHE A 123 5.93 -11.62 3.67
N THR A 124 6.81 -12.61 3.47
CA THR A 124 6.55 -13.79 2.63
C THR A 124 5.92 -14.95 3.40
N ASN A 125 5.70 -14.83 4.70
CA ASN A 125 5.08 -15.89 5.49
C ASN A 125 3.63 -16.12 5.05
N VAL A 126 3.23 -17.40 4.91
CA VAL A 126 1.87 -17.81 4.55
C VAL A 126 0.89 -17.59 5.71
N ASN A 127 1.39 -17.47 6.93
CA ASN A 127 0.59 -17.26 8.13
C ASN A 127 0.76 -15.83 8.65
N GLY A 128 -0.31 -15.27 9.18
CA GLY A 128 -0.29 -13.95 9.81
C GLY A 128 -0.76 -12.82 8.89
N LYS A 129 -0.41 -11.58 9.26
CA LYS A 129 -0.82 -10.38 8.50
C LYS A 129 0.14 -10.14 7.33
N THR A 130 -0.02 -10.90 6.26
CA THR A 130 0.82 -10.82 5.06
C THR A 130 -0.03 -10.77 3.79
N GLY A 131 0.52 -10.22 2.72
CA GLY A 131 -0.13 -10.20 1.42
C GLY A 131 -0.36 -11.60 0.87
N ILE A 132 0.60 -12.51 1.07
CA ILE A 132 0.49 -13.91 0.65
C ILE A 132 -0.68 -14.61 1.35
N TYR A 133 -0.88 -14.35 2.65
CA TYR A 133 -2.03 -14.90 3.38
C TYR A 133 -3.38 -14.44 2.78
N ILE A 134 -3.48 -13.18 2.36
CA ILE A 134 -4.69 -12.66 1.71
C ILE A 134 -4.94 -13.36 0.37
N GLN A 135 -3.89 -13.53 -0.45
CA GLN A 135 -3.99 -14.28 -1.72
C GLN A 135 -4.40 -15.73 -1.48
N TYR A 136 -3.79 -16.39 -0.51
CA TYR A 136 -4.16 -17.75 -0.13
C TYR A 136 -5.62 -17.86 0.32
N ALA A 137 -6.07 -16.95 1.19
CA ALA A 137 -7.47 -16.93 1.65
C ALA A 137 -8.45 -16.72 0.49
N LEU A 138 -8.11 -15.81 -0.44
CA LEU A 138 -8.93 -15.55 -1.63
C LEU A 138 -9.05 -16.81 -2.54
N VAL A 139 -7.91 -17.45 -2.82
CA VAL A 139 -7.88 -18.67 -3.66
C VAL A 139 -8.67 -19.80 -3.00
N ARG A 140 -8.49 -19.97 -1.67
CA ARG A 140 -9.24 -20.98 -0.90
C ARG A 140 -10.73 -20.71 -0.91
N ALA A 141 -11.18 -19.48 -0.70
CA ALA A 141 -12.58 -19.10 -0.75
C ALA A 141 -13.18 -19.32 -2.14
N LYS A 142 -12.46 -18.92 -3.21
CA LYS A 142 -12.89 -19.19 -4.60
C LYS A 142 -13.05 -20.68 -4.86
N LYS A 143 -12.09 -21.50 -4.42
CA LYS A 143 -12.13 -22.95 -4.61
C LYS A 143 -13.33 -23.56 -3.88
N LEU A 144 -13.54 -23.22 -2.61
CA LEU A 144 -14.70 -23.70 -1.85
C LEU A 144 -16.02 -23.34 -2.53
N PHE A 145 -16.11 -22.10 -3.06
CA PHE A 145 -17.32 -21.68 -3.79
C PHE A 145 -17.54 -22.48 -5.07
N LEU A 146 -16.49 -22.74 -5.84
CA LEU A 146 -16.58 -23.55 -7.07
C LEU A 146 -16.94 -25.02 -6.77
N ASP A 147 -16.31 -25.59 -5.74
CA ASP A 147 -16.54 -26.99 -5.32
C ASP A 147 -17.97 -27.17 -4.76
N SER A 148 -18.56 -26.15 -4.17
CA SER A 148 -19.93 -26.20 -3.62
C SER A 148 -21.01 -26.32 -4.68
N LYS A 149 -20.70 -25.97 -5.95
CA LYS A 149 -21.68 -25.93 -7.08
C LYS A 149 -22.91 -25.05 -6.82
N VAL A 150 -22.82 -24.15 -5.84
CA VAL A 150 -23.90 -23.22 -5.48
C VAL A 150 -24.02 -22.10 -6.49
N VAL A 151 -25.20 -21.84 -6.99
CA VAL A 151 -25.48 -20.72 -7.89
C VAL A 151 -25.73 -19.47 -7.06
N LYS A 152 -25.04 -18.36 -7.37
CA LYS A 152 -25.17 -17.09 -6.63
C LYS A 152 -26.62 -16.62 -6.43
N LYS A 153 -27.51 -16.90 -7.40
CA LYS A 153 -28.92 -16.51 -7.34
C LYS A 153 -29.72 -17.22 -6.23
N ASP A 154 -29.24 -18.38 -5.79
CA ASP A 154 -29.95 -19.21 -4.82
C ASP A 154 -29.45 -19.00 -3.39
N LEU A 155 -28.43 -18.13 -3.22
CA LEU A 155 -27.90 -17.81 -1.91
C LEU A 155 -28.85 -16.89 -1.15
N LYS A 156 -29.38 -17.39 -0.06
CA LYS A 156 -30.17 -16.62 0.91
C LYS A 156 -29.47 -16.65 2.26
N LEU A 157 -29.25 -15.47 2.84
CA LEU A 157 -28.72 -15.36 4.19
C LEU A 157 -29.80 -15.81 5.16
N ASN A 158 -29.53 -16.86 5.93
CA ASN A 158 -30.40 -17.29 7.01
C ASN A 158 -29.75 -16.93 8.35
N SER A 159 -30.25 -15.87 8.99
CA SER A 159 -29.71 -15.34 10.24
C SER A 159 -29.74 -16.34 11.40
N LEU A 160 -30.59 -17.36 11.35
CA LEU A 160 -30.67 -18.40 12.38
C LEU A 160 -29.51 -19.40 12.32
N LEU A 161 -28.76 -19.42 11.21
CA LEU A 161 -27.62 -20.33 11.00
C LEU A 161 -26.27 -19.61 11.20
N LEU A 162 -26.28 -18.32 11.53
CA LEU A 162 -25.07 -17.53 11.73
C LEU A 162 -24.57 -17.69 13.17
N ASP A 163 -23.30 -18.02 13.31
CA ASP A 163 -22.62 -17.93 14.60
C ASP A 163 -22.04 -16.52 14.87
N ASN A 164 -21.39 -16.36 16.02
CA ASN A 164 -20.81 -15.07 16.39
C ASN A 164 -19.68 -14.64 15.46
N GLU A 165 -18.90 -15.57 14.93
CA GLU A 165 -17.80 -15.29 14.01
C GLU A 165 -18.32 -14.80 12.66
N ASP A 166 -19.40 -15.42 12.16
CA ASP A 166 -20.10 -14.97 10.96
C ASP A 166 -20.65 -13.56 11.11
N ILE A 167 -21.26 -13.27 12.26
CA ILE A 167 -21.80 -11.94 12.57
C ILE A 167 -20.71 -10.90 12.62
N ASP A 168 -19.56 -11.19 13.23
CA ASP A 168 -18.43 -10.27 13.29
C ASP A 168 -17.78 -10.05 11.93
N PHE A 169 -17.70 -11.09 11.10
CA PHE A 169 -17.27 -10.96 9.71
C PHE A 169 -18.22 -10.05 8.90
N LEU A 170 -19.52 -10.23 9.02
CA LEU A 170 -20.51 -9.36 8.37
C LEU A 170 -20.41 -7.90 8.84
N LYS A 171 -20.18 -7.66 10.12
CA LYS A 171 -19.92 -6.31 10.63
C LYS A 171 -18.67 -5.69 10.01
N CYS A 172 -17.60 -6.47 9.79
CA CYS A 172 -16.40 -6.01 9.09
C CYS A 172 -16.70 -5.63 7.65
N LEU A 173 -17.50 -6.43 6.93
CA LEU A 173 -17.89 -6.12 5.55
C LEU A 173 -18.71 -4.83 5.47
N ILE A 174 -19.66 -4.61 6.38
CA ILE A 174 -20.45 -3.37 6.42
C ILE A 174 -19.56 -2.16 6.72
N LYS A 175 -18.57 -2.30 7.59
CA LYS A 175 -17.62 -1.22 7.91
C LYS A 175 -16.65 -0.90 6.76
N PHE A 176 -16.48 -1.81 5.80
CA PHE A 176 -15.57 -1.59 4.67
C PHE A 176 -15.92 -0.32 3.90
N GLU A 177 -17.18 -0.12 3.57
CA GLU A 177 -17.64 1.08 2.85
C GLU A 177 -17.33 2.37 3.62
N ILE A 178 -17.52 2.36 4.94
CA ILE A 178 -17.22 3.50 5.80
C ILE A 178 -15.72 3.81 5.76
N HIS A 179 -14.87 2.79 5.92
CA HIS A 179 -13.42 2.98 5.90
C HIS A 179 -12.90 3.37 4.51
N PHE A 180 -13.50 2.83 3.46
CA PHE A 180 -13.16 3.19 2.09
C PHE A 180 -13.46 4.68 1.81
N ASN A 181 -14.65 5.15 2.20
CA ASN A 181 -15.02 6.55 2.04
C ASN A 181 -14.15 7.48 2.91
N GLN A 182 -13.78 7.06 4.13
CA GLN A 182 -12.82 7.79 4.96
C GLN A 182 -11.44 7.89 4.32
N ALA A 183 -10.97 6.82 3.69
CA ALA A 183 -9.68 6.82 2.99
C ALA A 183 -9.71 7.79 1.79
N LEU A 184 -10.79 7.83 1.02
CA LEU A 184 -10.95 8.78 -0.11
C LEU A 184 -11.00 10.24 0.33
N THR A 185 -11.64 10.53 1.47
CA THR A 185 -11.76 11.91 1.98
C THR A 185 -10.48 12.42 2.65
N ASN A 186 -9.65 11.52 3.17
CA ASN A 186 -8.41 11.86 3.88
C ASN A 186 -7.15 11.75 2.99
N SER A 187 -7.33 11.54 1.69
CA SER A 187 -6.22 11.37 0.71
C SER A 187 -5.82 12.70 0.09
#